data_b14e2679347c6ea7351c3847eee0c3a7
#
_entry.id   b14e2679347c6ea7351c3847eee0c3a7
#
_cell.length_a   1.000
_cell.length_b   1.000
_cell.length_c   1.000
_cell.angle_alpha   90.00
_cell.angle_beta   90.00
_cell.angle_gamma   90.00
#
_symmetry.space_group_name_H-M   'P 1'
#
loop_
_entity.id
_entity.type
_entity.pdbx_description
1 polymer ?
#
loop_
_entity_poly.entity_id
_entity_poly.type
_entity_poly.pdbx_seq_one_letter_code
_entity_poly.pdbx_strand_id
1 'polypeptide(L)'
;EVGHRYVLNATSAEVLDTAARGETHPIIPSYVDYETYVSEGGYKLLGDLRAGRIGKEDILKVLDDSSLRGLGGAGFPTGRKWRAVLGEPGPRLMAVNGDEGEPGTFKDRFYLLRDVHRFLEGTLIAAHIIDAEDVYIYLRDEYPAALKLLPLEIAKLPAGGPRIHMRRGAGAYICGEETALFESI
;
A
#
# COMPACT_ATOMS: atom_id res chain seq x y z
N GLU A 1 -8.81 23.07 2.82
CA GLU A 1 -9.51 21.79 2.69
C GLU A 1 -10.97 21.96 3.03
N VAL A 2 -11.88 21.34 2.25
CA VAL A 2 -13.32 21.33 2.52
C VAL A 2 -13.74 19.85 2.70
N GLY A 3 -14.03 19.43 3.94
CA GLY A 3 -14.18 18.01 4.25
C GLY A 3 -12.88 17.27 3.96
N HIS A 4 -12.93 16.31 3.02
CA HIS A 4 -11.76 15.55 2.54
C HIS A 4 -11.26 15.98 1.16
N ARG A 5 -11.75 17.13 0.67
CA ARG A 5 -11.36 17.68 -0.63
C ARG A 5 -10.30 18.76 -0.48
N TYR A 6 -9.18 18.59 -1.14
CA TYR A 6 -8.16 19.63 -1.26
C TYR A 6 -8.60 20.68 -2.28
N VAL A 7 -8.49 21.96 -1.90
CA VAL A 7 -8.66 23.09 -2.81
C VAL A 7 -7.29 23.69 -3.05
N LEU A 8 -6.73 23.47 -4.25
CA LEU A 8 -5.38 23.93 -4.60
C LEU A 8 -5.40 25.42 -4.88
N ASN A 9 -4.34 26.14 -4.44
CA ASN A 9 -4.21 27.59 -4.58
C ASN A 9 -5.43 28.37 -4.05
N ALA A 10 -6.01 27.87 -2.94
CA ALA A 10 -7.30 28.29 -2.43
C ALA A 10 -7.37 29.78 -2.10
N THR A 11 -8.37 30.46 -2.64
CA THR A 11 -8.85 31.73 -2.16
C THR A 11 -10.06 31.52 -1.22
N SER A 12 -10.39 32.51 -0.39
CA SER A 12 -11.58 32.42 0.46
C SER A 12 -12.86 32.19 -0.35
N ALA A 13 -12.97 32.79 -1.54
CA ALA A 13 -14.11 32.64 -2.44
C ALA A 13 -14.24 31.20 -2.95
N GLU A 14 -13.13 30.59 -3.39
CA GLU A 14 -13.13 29.19 -3.88
C GLU A 14 -13.46 28.20 -2.77
N VAL A 15 -12.96 28.41 -1.55
CA VAL A 15 -13.28 27.57 -0.41
C VAL A 15 -14.78 27.63 -0.07
N LEU A 16 -15.35 28.85 -0.02
CA LEU A 16 -16.77 29.06 0.27
C LEU A 16 -17.65 28.47 -0.83
N ASP A 17 -17.28 28.66 -2.09
CA ASP A 17 -18.00 28.11 -3.24
C ASP A 17 -17.97 26.58 -3.26
N THR A 18 -16.81 25.97 -3.02
CA THR A 18 -16.66 24.52 -2.89
C THR A 18 -17.52 23.96 -1.74
N ALA A 19 -17.55 24.65 -0.61
CA ALA A 19 -18.38 24.27 0.53
C ALA A 19 -19.89 24.42 0.20
N ALA A 20 -20.28 25.51 -0.46
CA ALA A 20 -21.67 25.75 -0.86
C ALA A 20 -22.18 24.70 -1.87
N ARG A 21 -21.31 24.18 -2.73
CA ARG A 21 -21.64 23.07 -3.64
C ARG A 21 -21.66 21.70 -2.96
N GLY A 22 -21.30 21.59 -1.68
CA GLY A 22 -21.23 20.33 -0.96
C GLY A 22 -20.12 19.40 -1.47
N GLU A 23 -19.10 19.93 -2.13
CA GLU A 23 -17.98 19.17 -2.68
C GLU A 23 -16.95 18.83 -1.58
N THR A 24 -17.30 17.87 -0.72
CA THR A 24 -16.51 17.49 0.45
C THR A 24 -15.67 16.22 0.26
N HIS A 25 -15.87 15.50 -0.85
CA HIS A 25 -15.18 14.25 -1.12
C HIS A 25 -13.83 14.45 -1.82
N PRO A 26 -12.84 13.58 -1.55
CA PRO A 26 -11.55 13.65 -2.21
C PRO A 26 -11.70 13.40 -3.72
N ILE A 27 -10.85 14.06 -4.50
CA ILE A 27 -10.71 13.80 -5.94
C ILE A 27 -9.77 12.60 -6.07
N ILE A 28 -10.27 11.51 -6.66
CA ILE A 28 -9.43 10.38 -7.09
C ILE A 28 -8.89 10.74 -8.48
N PRO A 29 -7.57 10.84 -8.67
CA PRO A 29 -7.00 11.11 -9.97
C PRO A 29 -7.17 9.92 -10.92
N SER A 30 -6.89 10.09 -12.22
CA SER A 30 -6.79 8.95 -13.14
C SER A 30 -5.69 8.00 -12.67
N TYR A 31 -5.94 6.70 -12.73
CA TYR A 31 -5.03 5.66 -12.30
C TYR A 31 -5.14 4.42 -13.20
N VAL A 32 -4.17 3.52 -13.09
CA VAL A 32 -4.21 2.22 -13.75
C VAL A 32 -5.15 1.32 -12.94
N ASP A 33 -6.35 1.09 -13.46
CA ASP A 33 -7.35 0.23 -12.84
C ASP A 33 -7.04 -1.26 -13.01
N TYR A 34 -7.85 -2.13 -12.39
CA TYR A 34 -7.65 -3.58 -12.41
C TYR A 34 -7.59 -4.14 -13.83
N GLU A 35 -8.53 -3.76 -14.68
CA GLU A 35 -8.65 -4.26 -16.04
C GLU A 35 -7.45 -3.86 -16.90
N THR A 36 -7.02 -2.62 -16.80
CA THR A 36 -5.83 -2.11 -17.48
C THR A 36 -4.58 -2.83 -16.99
N TYR A 37 -4.39 -2.94 -15.67
CA TYR A 37 -3.24 -3.61 -15.08
C TYR A 37 -3.12 -5.08 -15.51
N VAL A 38 -4.23 -5.81 -15.49
CA VAL A 38 -4.26 -7.22 -15.94
C VAL A 38 -3.96 -7.32 -17.43
N SER A 39 -4.51 -6.43 -18.27
CA SER A 39 -4.26 -6.44 -19.73
C SER A 39 -2.79 -6.19 -20.08
N GLU A 40 -2.06 -5.48 -19.23
CA GLU A 40 -0.62 -5.22 -19.35
C GLU A 40 0.26 -6.34 -18.73
N GLY A 41 -0.34 -7.42 -18.27
CA GLY A 41 0.36 -8.58 -17.70
C GLY A 41 0.50 -8.57 -16.17
N GLY A 42 -0.20 -7.67 -15.50
CA GLY A 42 -0.27 -7.65 -14.04
C GLY A 42 -0.87 -8.93 -13.45
N TYR A 43 -0.50 -9.23 -12.22
CA TYR A 43 -0.85 -10.44 -11.48
C TYR A 43 -0.37 -11.77 -12.08
N LYS A 44 0.37 -11.74 -13.20
CA LYS A 44 0.94 -12.96 -13.79
C LYS A 44 1.97 -13.59 -12.87
N LEU A 45 2.88 -12.79 -12.32
CA LEU A 45 3.90 -13.28 -11.39
C LEU A 45 3.27 -13.90 -10.13
N LEU A 46 2.28 -13.24 -9.55
CA LEU A 46 1.52 -13.78 -8.43
C LEU A 46 0.83 -15.10 -8.79
N GLY A 47 0.24 -15.19 -10.00
CA GLY A 47 -0.38 -16.40 -10.50
C GLY A 47 0.62 -17.55 -10.70
N ASP A 48 1.81 -17.26 -11.19
CA ASP A 48 2.89 -18.23 -11.38
C ASP A 48 3.43 -18.75 -10.02
N LEU A 49 3.57 -17.87 -9.04
CA LEU A 49 3.93 -18.23 -7.67
C LEU A 49 2.89 -19.14 -7.02
N ARG A 50 1.61 -18.76 -7.06
CA ARG A 50 0.51 -19.53 -6.47
C ARG A 50 0.33 -20.90 -7.13
N ALA A 51 0.63 -20.98 -8.42
CA ALA A 51 0.60 -22.25 -9.17
C ALA A 51 1.86 -23.11 -8.99
N GLY A 52 2.85 -22.64 -8.23
CA GLY A 52 4.12 -23.33 -8.03
C GLY A 52 5.02 -23.39 -9.27
N ARG A 53 4.76 -22.55 -10.30
CA ARG A 53 5.63 -22.46 -11.48
C ARG A 53 6.92 -21.70 -11.19
N ILE A 54 6.89 -20.82 -10.21
CA ILE A 54 8.05 -20.10 -9.66
C ILE A 54 8.10 -20.40 -8.16
N GLY A 55 9.27 -20.71 -7.63
CA GLY A 55 9.47 -20.99 -6.22
C GLY A 55 9.62 -19.69 -5.40
N LYS A 56 9.30 -19.76 -4.11
CA LYS A 56 9.56 -18.65 -3.17
C LYS A 56 11.04 -18.27 -3.14
N GLU A 57 11.91 -19.28 -3.18
CA GLU A 57 13.36 -19.08 -3.16
C GLU A 57 13.87 -18.35 -4.41
N ASP A 58 13.25 -18.57 -5.57
CA ASP A 58 13.59 -17.85 -6.80
C ASP A 58 13.37 -16.35 -6.64
N ILE A 59 12.22 -15.96 -6.02
CA ILE A 59 11.93 -14.55 -5.75
C ILE A 59 12.87 -13.97 -4.71
N LEU A 60 13.15 -14.70 -3.63
CA LEU A 60 14.08 -14.26 -2.59
C LEU A 60 15.48 -14.03 -3.17
N LYS A 61 15.92 -14.92 -4.08
CA LYS A 61 17.19 -14.76 -4.80
C LYS A 61 17.17 -13.51 -5.68
N VAL A 62 16.10 -13.26 -6.43
CA VAL A 62 15.97 -12.04 -7.24
C VAL A 62 16.05 -10.78 -6.39
N LEU A 63 15.42 -10.79 -5.20
CA LEU A 63 15.50 -9.67 -4.26
C LEU A 63 16.92 -9.44 -3.73
N ASP A 64 17.66 -10.51 -3.43
CA ASP A 64 19.05 -10.44 -2.99
C ASP A 64 19.96 -9.91 -4.13
N ASP A 65 19.81 -10.48 -5.34
CA ASP A 65 20.61 -10.09 -6.52
C ASP A 65 20.34 -8.64 -6.95
N SER A 66 19.09 -8.17 -6.83
CA SER A 66 18.71 -6.77 -7.12
C SER A 66 19.16 -5.78 -6.06
N SER A 67 19.59 -6.27 -4.89
CA SER A 67 19.92 -5.44 -3.73
C SER A 67 18.79 -4.52 -3.28
N LEU A 68 17.52 -4.90 -3.50
CA LEU A 68 16.36 -4.12 -3.12
C LEU A 68 16.32 -3.89 -1.60
N ARG A 69 16.13 -2.65 -1.21
CA ARG A 69 16.09 -2.21 0.20
C ARG A 69 14.83 -1.45 0.51
N GLY A 70 14.47 -1.42 1.78
CA GLY A 70 13.40 -0.54 2.26
C GLY A 70 13.74 0.94 2.02
N LEU A 71 12.73 1.73 1.69
CA LEU A 71 12.84 3.17 1.40
C LEU A 71 12.35 4.05 2.55
N GLY A 72 12.17 3.48 3.74
CA GLY A 72 11.74 4.18 4.95
C GLY A 72 12.90 4.76 5.81
N GLY A 73 14.11 4.86 5.24
CA GLY A 73 15.29 5.43 5.94
C GLY A 73 16.31 4.38 6.39
N ALA A 74 15.90 3.28 7.02
CA ALA A 74 16.80 2.24 7.52
C ALA A 74 17.52 1.43 6.42
N GLY A 75 16.96 1.38 5.21
CA GLY A 75 17.59 0.71 4.07
C GLY A 75 17.82 -0.79 4.27
N PHE A 76 16.97 -1.47 5.06
CA PHE A 76 17.15 -2.89 5.33
C PHE A 76 16.93 -3.73 4.07
N PRO A 77 17.79 -4.74 3.76
CA PRO A 77 17.63 -5.58 2.57
C PRO A 77 16.34 -6.40 2.62
N THR A 78 15.51 -6.27 1.57
CA THR A 78 14.16 -6.85 1.53
C THR A 78 14.19 -8.39 1.57
N GLY A 79 15.04 -9.03 0.76
CA GLY A 79 15.17 -10.49 0.73
C GLY A 79 15.58 -11.05 2.08
N ARG A 80 16.54 -10.41 2.76
CA ARG A 80 16.98 -10.79 4.11
C ARG A 80 15.86 -10.66 5.15
N LYS A 81 15.05 -9.58 5.07
CA LYS A 81 13.91 -9.38 5.96
C LYS A 81 12.88 -10.50 5.82
N TRP A 82 12.54 -10.85 4.59
CA TRP A 82 11.54 -11.89 4.34
C TRP A 82 12.02 -13.27 4.75
N ARG A 83 13.32 -13.60 4.53
CA ARG A 83 13.92 -14.85 5.04
C ARG A 83 13.87 -14.95 6.56
N ALA A 84 14.16 -13.86 7.25
CA ALA A 84 14.10 -13.84 8.72
C ALA A 84 12.68 -14.15 9.20
N VAL A 85 11.65 -13.54 8.59
CA VAL A 85 10.25 -13.83 8.94
C VAL A 85 9.88 -15.27 8.65
N LEU A 86 10.36 -15.87 7.54
CA LEU A 86 10.12 -17.28 7.24
C LEU A 86 10.73 -18.24 8.25
N GLY A 87 11.80 -17.85 8.92
CA GLY A 87 12.44 -18.63 9.98
C GLY A 87 11.67 -18.68 11.30
N GLU A 88 10.70 -17.77 11.47
CA GLU A 88 9.90 -17.70 12.70
C GLU A 88 8.66 -18.61 12.61
N PRO A 89 8.18 -19.15 13.76
CA PRO A 89 6.93 -19.91 13.78
C PRO A 89 5.72 -19.05 13.39
N GLY A 90 4.66 -19.68 12.83
CA GLY A 90 3.38 -19.00 12.57
C GLY A 90 2.52 -18.84 13.82
N PRO A 91 1.40 -18.13 13.71
CA PRO A 91 0.91 -17.43 12.50
C PRO A 91 1.74 -16.20 12.16
N ARG A 92 1.88 -15.89 10.86
CA ARG A 92 2.61 -14.71 10.40
C ARG A 92 1.64 -13.64 9.94
N LEU A 93 1.94 -12.41 10.34
CA LEU A 93 1.18 -11.22 10.00
C LEU A 93 2.06 -10.25 9.23
N MET A 94 1.49 -9.45 8.36
CA MET A 94 2.22 -8.44 7.60
C MET A 94 1.60 -7.06 7.80
N ALA A 95 2.42 -6.11 8.24
CA ALA A 95 2.06 -4.69 8.24
C ALA A 95 2.71 -4.00 7.05
N VAL A 96 1.89 -3.32 6.25
CA VAL A 96 2.33 -2.47 5.14
C VAL A 96 2.25 -1.03 5.61
N ASN A 97 3.40 -0.43 5.83
CA ASN A 97 3.52 0.93 6.31
C ASN A 97 3.34 1.92 5.15
N GLY A 98 2.17 2.51 5.06
CA GLY A 98 1.82 3.60 4.13
C GLY A 98 1.71 4.96 4.83
N ASP A 99 2.31 5.11 6.01
CA ASP A 99 2.39 6.38 6.73
C ASP A 99 3.60 7.20 6.29
N GLU A 100 3.48 7.85 5.14
CA GLU A 100 4.52 8.69 4.54
C GLU A 100 4.52 10.08 5.18
N GLY A 101 5.12 10.18 6.37
CA GLY A 101 5.10 11.38 7.21
C GLY A 101 6.18 12.41 6.90
N GLU A 102 7.25 12.07 6.17
CA GLU A 102 8.36 12.99 5.88
C GLU A 102 7.91 14.16 5.00
N PRO A 103 8.16 15.42 5.40
CA PRO A 103 7.82 16.57 4.59
C PRO A 103 8.44 16.52 3.20
N GLY A 104 7.63 16.78 2.18
CA GLY A 104 8.06 16.79 0.77
C GLY A 104 8.13 15.42 0.10
N THR A 105 7.87 14.31 0.81
CA THR A 105 7.79 12.98 0.21
C THR A 105 6.39 12.70 -0.33
N PHE A 106 6.32 12.01 -1.46
CA PHE A 106 5.08 11.60 -2.12
C PHE A 106 5.22 10.31 -2.94
N LYS A 107 6.27 9.53 -2.71
CA LYS A 107 6.54 8.27 -3.41
C LYS A 107 5.43 7.24 -3.20
N ASP A 108 4.97 7.07 -1.94
CA ASP A 108 3.94 6.10 -1.59
C ASP A 108 2.58 6.59 -2.10
N ARG A 109 2.24 7.86 -1.87
CA ARG A 109 1.03 8.47 -2.41
C ARG A 109 0.92 8.35 -3.93
N PHE A 110 2.04 8.45 -4.64
CA PHE A 110 2.05 8.29 -6.09
C PHE A 110 1.54 6.90 -6.50
N TYR A 111 2.12 5.83 -5.95
CA TYR A 111 1.70 4.46 -6.27
C TYR A 111 0.27 4.18 -5.79
N LEU A 112 -0.08 4.60 -4.58
CA LEU A 112 -1.41 4.40 -4.01
C LEU A 112 -2.54 5.05 -4.83
N LEU A 113 -2.23 6.12 -5.60
CA LEU A 113 -3.21 6.87 -6.37
C LEU A 113 -3.06 6.73 -7.89
N ARG A 114 -1.97 6.18 -8.40
CA ARG A 114 -1.71 6.10 -9.85
C ARG A 114 -1.51 4.68 -10.35
N ASP A 115 -0.89 3.83 -9.54
CA ASP A 115 -0.52 2.46 -9.90
C ASP A 115 -0.83 1.51 -8.72
N VAL A 116 -2.08 1.58 -8.27
CA VAL A 116 -2.55 0.89 -7.05
C VAL A 116 -2.41 -0.63 -7.16
N HIS A 117 -2.57 -1.19 -8.36
CA HIS A 117 -2.48 -2.64 -8.55
C HIS A 117 -1.05 -3.15 -8.52
N ARG A 118 -0.06 -2.36 -8.89
CA ARG A 118 1.36 -2.70 -8.67
C ARG A 118 1.67 -2.78 -7.18
N PHE A 119 1.16 -1.83 -6.40
CA PHE A 119 1.27 -1.87 -4.95
C PHE A 119 0.58 -3.11 -4.36
N LEU A 120 -0.66 -3.40 -4.78
CA LEU A 120 -1.43 -4.55 -4.29
C LEU A 120 -0.81 -5.88 -4.71
N GLU A 121 -0.33 -6.04 -5.95
CA GLU A 121 0.38 -7.25 -6.37
C GLU A 121 1.65 -7.48 -5.57
N GLY A 122 2.47 -6.44 -5.38
CA GLY A 122 3.67 -6.51 -4.55
C GLY A 122 3.34 -6.93 -3.10
N THR A 123 2.27 -6.39 -2.54
CA THR A 123 1.76 -6.77 -1.22
C THR A 123 1.36 -8.25 -1.17
N LEU A 124 0.63 -8.75 -2.17
CA LEU A 124 0.19 -10.14 -2.25
C LEU A 124 1.36 -11.11 -2.49
N ILE A 125 2.36 -10.72 -3.29
CA ILE A 125 3.58 -11.50 -3.49
C ILE A 125 4.34 -11.60 -2.16
N ALA A 126 4.55 -10.49 -1.46
CA ALA A 126 5.22 -10.48 -0.16
C ALA A 126 4.50 -11.40 0.84
N ALA A 127 3.19 -11.25 0.97
CA ALA A 127 2.38 -12.07 1.85
C ALA A 127 2.44 -13.57 1.50
N HIS A 128 2.43 -13.90 0.20
CA HIS A 128 2.57 -15.28 -0.26
C HIS A 128 3.95 -15.87 0.08
N ILE A 129 5.02 -15.07 -0.12
CA ILE A 129 6.39 -15.51 0.19
C ILE A 129 6.55 -15.83 1.67
N ILE A 130 6.07 -14.96 2.56
CA ILE A 130 6.25 -15.12 4.01
C ILE A 130 5.13 -15.96 4.67
N ASP A 131 4.18 -16.50 3.91
CA ASP A 131 3.00 -17.21 4.43
C ASP A 131 2.19 -16.38 5.42
N ALA A 132 1.95 -15.10 5.11
CA ALA A 132 1.14 -14.24 5.95
C ALA A 132 -0.35 -14.60 5.84
N GLU A 133 -1.02 -14.76 6.98
CA GLU A 133 -2.47 -15.01 7.07
C GLU A 133 -3.27 -13.73 6.95
N ASP A 134 -2.76 -12.65 7.55
CA ASP A 134 -3.38 -11.33 7.53
C ASP A 134 -2.37 -10.26 7.09
N VAL A 135 -2.87 -9.29 6.34
CA VAL A 135 -2.15 -8.10 5.90
C VAL A 135 -2.87 -6.86 6.40
N TYR A 136 -2.16 -6.02 7.12
CA TYR A 136 -2.65 -4.74 7.61
C TYR A 136 -2.03 -3.61 6.78
N ILE A 137 -2.83 -2.94 5.97
CA ILE A 137 -2.39 -1.76 5.21
C ILE A 137 -2.70 -0.53 6.06
N TYR A 138 -1.65 0.08 6.60
CA TYR A 138 -1.74 1.25 7.45
C TYR A 138 -1.47 2.51 6.62
N LEU A 139 -2.47 3.39 6.51
CA LEU A 139 -2.40 4.63 5.75
C LEU A 139 -2.61 5.83 6.65
N ARG A 140 -1.87 6.89 6.39
CA ARG A 140 -2.11 8.17 7.06
C ARG A 140 -3.50 8.71 6.74
N ASP A 141 -4.04 9.42 7.74
CA ASP A 141 -5.35 10.08 7.63
C ASP A 141 -5.40 11.13 6.52
N GLU A 142 -4.28 11.78 6.25
CA GLU A 142 -4.13 12.81 5.23
C GLU A 142 -4.16 12.29 3.79
N TYR A 143 -4.39 10.99 3.59
CA TYR A 143 -4.55 10.40 2.25
C TYR A 143 -6.00 9.95 1.96
N PRO A 144 -6.99 10.87 2.06
CA PRO A 144 -8.41 10.50 1.94
C PRO A 144 -8.76 9.87 0.58
N ALA A 145 -8.08 10.27 -0.50
CA ALA A 145 -8.30 9.67 -1.80
C ALA A 145 -7.83 8.21 -1.86
N ALA A 146 -6.68 7.88 -1.25
CA ALA A 146 -6.19 6.51 -1.16
C ALA A 146 -7.05 5.65 -0.23
N LEU A 147 -7.48 6.20 0.92
CA LEU A 147 -8.42 5.55 1.84
C LEU A 147 -9.76 5.22 1.18
N LYS A 148 -10.18 6.01 0.19
CA LYS A 148 -11.40 5.75 -0.60
C LYS A 148 -11.15 4.76 -1.73
N LEU A 149 -10.02 4.86 -2.44
CA LEU A 149 -9.72 4.06 -3.63
C LEU A 149 -9.36 2.62 -3.28
N LEU A 150 -8.46 2.42 -2.31
CA LEU A 150 -7.91 1.09 -2.00
C LEU A 150 -8.98 0.03 -1.67
N PRO A 151 -10.00 0.28 -0.85
CA PRO A 151 -11.03 -0.73 -0.60
C PRO A 151 -11.77 -1.16 -1.86
N LEU A 152 -11.99 -0.24 -2.81
CA LEU A 152 -12.66 -0.53 -4.08
C LEU A 152 -11.80 -1.45 -4.97
N GLU A 153 -10.50 -1.22 -5.01
CA GLU A 153 -9.57 -2.03 -5.82
C GLU A 153 -9.20 -3.35 -5.12
N ILE A 154 -9.14 -3.38 -3.78
CA ILE A 154 -8.98 -4.62 -3.01
C ILE A 154 -10.15 -5.59 -3.28
N ALA A 155 -11.37 -5.08 -3.41
CA ALA A 155 -12.54 -5.92 -3.70
C ALA A 155 -12.49 -6.63 -5.07
N LYS A 156 -11.64 -6.16 -5.99
CA LYS A 156 -11.43 -6.76 -7.32
C LYS A 156 -10.33 -7.83 -7.34
N LEU A 157 -9.58 -7.99 -6.25
CA LEU A 157 -8.43 -8.90 -6.21
C LEU A 157 -8.84 -10.37 -6.41
N PRO A 158 -7.97 -11.18 -7.03
CA PRO A 158 -8.20 -12.62 -7.17
C PRO A 158 -8.37 -13.29 -5.80
N ALA A 159 -9.32 -14.22 -5.71
CA ALA A 159 -9.54 -15.00 -4.49
C ALA A 159 -8.31 -15.84 -4.07
N GLY A 160 -8.28 -16.28 -2.81
CA GLY A 160 -7.24 -17.18 -2.29
C GLY A 160 -5.97 -16.48 -1.81
N GLY A 161 -6.07 -15.20 -1.44
CA GLY A 161 -5.00 -14.45 -0.76
C GLY A 161 -5.21 -14.35 0.75
N PRO A 162 -4.31 -13.62 1.44
CA PRO A 162 -4.46 -13.28 2.86
C PRO A 162 -5.69 -12.40 3.07
N ARG A 163 -6.15 -12.33 4.31
CA ARG A 163 -7.14 -11.32 4.70
C ARG A 163 -6.48 -9.95 4.72
N ILE A 164 -7.06 -8.98 4.03
CA ILE A 164 -6.53 -7.61 3.97
C ILE A 164 -7.37 -6.69 4.85
N HIS A 165 -6.69 -6.02 5.77
CA HIS A 165 -7.29 -5.08 6.71
C HIS A 165 -6.76 -3.68 6.43
N MET A 166 -7.66 -2.74 6.16
CA MET A 166 -7.31 -1.34 6.07
C MET A 166 -7.27 -0.72 7.47
N ARG A 167 -6.21 0.01 7.77
CA ARG A 167 -6.07 0.80 9.00
C ARG A 167 -5.81 2.25 8.67
N ARG A 168 -6.55 3.12 9.33
CA ARG A 168 -6.40 4.57 9.20
C ARG A 168 -5.53 5.07 10.34
N GLY A 169 -4.41 5.70 10.01
CA GLY A 169 -3.50 6.27 10.99
C GLY A 169 -4.08 7.48 11.72
N ALA A 170 -3.50 7.81 12.86
CA ALA A 170 -3.95 8.89 13.72
C ALA A 170 -3.56 10.29 13.22
N GLY A 171 -2.87 10.42 12.08
CA GLY A 171 -2.45 11.70 11.52
C GLY A 171 -1.26 12.35 12.24
N ALA A 172 -0.44 11.56 12.93
CA ALA A 172 0.77 12.03 13.59
C ALA A 172 2.02 11.48 12.90
N TYR A 173 3.07 12.30 12.79
CA TYR A 173 4.36 11.93 12.18
C TYR A 173 4.96 10.65 12.77
N ILE A 174 4.84 10.47 14.09
CA ILE A 174 5.38 9.29 14.79
C ILE A 174 4.73 7.98 14.36
N CYS A 175 3.53 8.01 13.78
CA CYS A 175 2.80 6.79 13.39
C CYS A 175 3.51 5.99 12.28
N GLY A 176 4.44 6.57 11.55
CA GLY A 176 5.29 5.88 10.58
C GLY A 176 6.44 5.10 11.22
N GLU A 177 6.76 5.34 12.48
CA GLU A 177 7.73 4.56 13.24
C GLU A 177 7.12 3.20 13.62
N GLU A 178 7.90 2.11 13.48
CA GLU A 178 7.34 0.74 13.53
C GLU A 178 6.66 0.39 14.85
N THR A 179 7.19 0.83 15.99
CA THR A 179 6.59 0.52 17.30
C THR A 179 5.29 1.29 17.50
N ALA A 180 5.26 2.57 17.14
CA ALA A 180 4.05 3.38 17.19
C ALA A 180 2.98 2.87 16.22
N LEU A 181 3.39 2.41 15.04
CA LEU A 181 2.50 1.79 14.06
C LEU A 181 1.86 0.52 14.65
N PHE A 182 2.65 -0.36 15.28
CA PHE A 182 2.12 -1.59 15.88
C PHE A 182 1.17 -1.32 17.05
N GLU A 183 1.38 -0.28 17.83
CA GLU A 183 0.45 0.12 18.90
C GLU A 183 -0.88 0.69 18.35
N SER A 184 -0.90 1.18 17.11
CA SER A 184 -2.07 1.82 16.50
C SER A 184 -2.81 0.94 15.47
N ILE A 185 -2.30 -0.24 15.14
CA ILE A 185 -2.98 -1.24 14.31
C ILE A 185 -4.06 -1.96 15.12
#